data_0bbe8dd3c241260382906c4a0b217c0f
#
_entry.id   0bbe8dd3c241260382906c4a0b217c0f
#
_cell.length_a   1.000
_cell.length_b   1.000
_cell.length_c   1.000
_cell.angle_alpha   90.00
_cell.angle_beta   90.00
_cell.angle_gamma   90.00
#
_symmetry.space_group_name_H-M   'P 1'
#
loop_
_entity.id
_entity.type
_entity.pdbx_description
1 polymer ?
#
loop_
_entity_poly.entity_id
_entity_poly.type
_entity_poly.pdbx_seq_one_letter_code
_entity_poly.pdbx_strand_id
1 'polypeptide(L)'
;MGEPTALSRRAVLAGGCGAACAVALTACAGYGAGGPAPAPAPAPAPGPPGSAPAGTAPALAAVADVPVGGGVVLAAQGLVVTQPQAGTFKAFSATCTHQGCAVNEVKGGTINCPCHGSKFAVADGSPTAGPAKKPLPETAVAVQGSSVVLA
;
A
#
# COMPACT_ATOMS: atom_id res chain seq x y z
N MET A 1 10.80 -39.26 -25.74
CA MET A 1 12.15 -39.40 -25.18
C MET A 1 12.76 -38.02 -25.13
N GLY A 2 13.11 -37.51 -23.95
CA GLY A 2 13.77 -36.22 -23.75
C GLY A 2 13.26 -35.49 -22.54
N GLU A 3 13.69 -35.90 -21.34
CA GLU A 3 13.52 -35.13 -20.12
C GLU A 3 14.53 -33.99 -20.09
N PRO A 4 14.16 -32.79 -19.63
CA PRO A 4 15.12 -31.78 -19.19
C PRO A 4 15.28 -31.79 -17.67
N THR A 5 16.46 -32.13 -17.29
CA THR A 5 17.17 -32.07 -16.01
C THR A 5 16.80 -30.85 -15.15
N ALA A 6 16.42 -31.14 -13.91
CA ALA A 6 16.36 -30.21 -12.79
C ALA A 6 17.75 -29.73 -12.38
N LEU A 7 17.98 -28.43 -12.39
CA LEU A 7 19.15 -27.78 -11.80
C LEU A 7 18.86 -27.29 -10.39
N SER A 8 19.30 -28.08 -9.43
CA SER A 8 19.41 -27.72 -8.02
C SER A 8 20.51 -26.66 -7.82
N ARG A 9 20.15 -25.51 -7.25
CA ARG A 9 21.11 -24.52 -6.75
C ARG A 9 21.06 -24.45 -5.24
N ARG A 10 21.76 -25.39 -4.61
CA ARG A 10 22.27 -25.20 -3.26
C ARG A 10 23.64 -24.53 -3.38
N ALA A 11 23.75 -23.30 -2.96
CA ALA A 11 24.99 -22.64 -2.66
C ALA A 11 25.05 -22.37 -1.16
N VAL A 12 25.94 -23.14 -0.53
CA VAL A 12 26.45 -23.00 0.83
C VAL A 12 27.43 -21.83 0.86
N LEU A 13 27.24 -20.91 1.80
CA LEU A 13 28.33 -20.01 2.23
C LEU A 13 28.44 -20.07 3.75
N ALA A 14 29.40 -20.83 4.17
CA ALA A 14 30.00 -20.80 5.50
C ALA A 14 31.22 -19.89 5.46
N GLY A 15 31.51 -19.22 6.55
CA GLY A 15 32.74 -18.46 6.82
C GLY A 15 32.40 -17.13 7.46
N GLY A 16 32.81 -16.74 8.66
CA GLY A 16 33.88 -17.20 9.49
C GLY A 16 34.60 -15.98 10.05
N CYS A 17 34.91 -15.99 11.36
CA CYS A 17 35.87 -15.14 12.08
C CYS A 17 35.45 -13.68 12.29
N GLY A 18 35.28 -13.10 13.50
CA GLY A 18 36.12 -13.29 14.70
C GLY A 18 37.14 -12.18 14.80
N ALA A 19 36.87 -11.13 15.57
CA ALA A 19 37.88 -10.28 16.15
C ALA A 19 37.34 -9.59 17.40
N ALA A 20 37.84 -10.01 18.53
CA ALA A 20 37.75 -9.35 19.81
C ALA A 20 38.62 -8.10 19.80
N CYS A 21 38.12 -6.98 20.36
CA CYS A 21 38.99 -5.88 20.78
C CYS A 21 38.64 -5.48 22.21
N ALA A 22 39.71 -5.51 22.96
CA ALA A 22 39.80 -5.41 24.40
C ALA A 22 39.58 -3.99 24.94
N VAL A 23 39.13 -3.99 26.15
CA VAL A 23 39.07 -2.98 27.22
C VAL A 23 40.25 -2.01 27.27
N ALA A 24 39.95 -0.77 27.54
CA ALA A 24 40.82 0.12 28.29
C ALA A 24 39.96 0.96 29.27
N LEU A 25 40.01 0.53 30.52
CA LEU A 25 39.61 1.32 31.69
C LEU A 25 40.71 2.32 32.00
N THR A 26 40.43 3.60 31.94
CA THR A 26 41.26 4.61 32.63
C THR A 26 40.37 5.39 33.59
N ALA A 27 40.56 5.07 34.85
CA ALA A 27 40.07 5.84 35.98
C ALA A 27 40.93 7.08 36.13
N CYS A 28 40.38 8.28 36.15
CA CYS A 28 40.98 9.43 36.73
C CYS A 28 40.05 10.03 37.79
N ALA A 29 40.43 9.78 39.02
CA ALA A 29 39.90 10.48 40.17
C ALA A 29 40.42 11.92 40.16
N GLY A 30 39.50 12.90 40.13
CA GLY A 30 39.78 14.30 40.32
C GLY A 30 38.78 14.88 41.34
N TYR A 31 39.21 15.05 42.61
CA TYR A 31 38.50 15.82 43.59
C TYR A 31 38.64 17.30 43.25
N GLY A 32 37.53 18.02 43.15
CA GLY A 32 37.52 19.47 42.95
C GLY A 32 36.20 20.08 43.44
N ALA A 33 36.30 20.67 44.62
CA ALA A 33 35.55 21.78 45.20
C ALA A 33 34.11 22.10 44.72
N GLY A 34 33.21 22.12 45.68
CA GLY A 34 31.80 22.50 45.56
C GLY A 34 31.59 23.92 45.03
N GLY A 35 30.82 23.99 43.98
CA GLY A 35 30.10 25.15 43.54
C GLY A 35 28.61 24.85 43.58
N PRO A 36 27.72 25.85 43.83
CA PRO A 36 26.28 25.60 43.82
C PRO A 36 25.82 25.07 42.46
N ALA A 37 25.04 24.00 42.49
CA ALA A 37 24.46 23.39 41.31
C ALA A 37 23.65 24.43 40.52
N PRO A 38 23.84 24.54 39.19
CA PRO A 38 22.95 25.34 38.38
C PRO A 38 21.56 24.73 38.42
N ALA A 39 20.55 25.57 38.58
CA ALA A 39 19.14 25.17 38.54
C ALA A 39 18.83 24.40 37.22
N PRO A 40 18.01 23.34 37.28
CA PRO A 40 17.62 22.63 36.08
C PRO A 40 16.96 23.61 35.10
N ALA A 41 17.48 23.66 33.88
CA ALA A 41 16.86 24.40 32.80
C ALA A 41 15.40 23.91 32.60
N PRO A 42 14.44 24.82 32.34
CA PRO A 42 13.09 24.42 32.07
C PRO A 42 13.08 23.47 30.87
N ALA A 43 12.41 22.33 31.03
CA ALA A 43 12.22 21.38 29.95
C ALA A 43 11.60 22.07 28.73
N PRO A 44 12.08 21.84 27.52
CA PRO A 44 11.44 22.38 26.32
C PRO A 44 9.98 21.96 26.31
N ALA A 45 9.09 22.93 26.14
CA ALA A 45 7.67 22.71 25.98
C ALA A 45 7.46 21.70 24.85
N PRO A 46 6.49 20.76 24.97
CA PRO A 46 6.14 19.88 23.85
C PRO A 46 5.75 20.77 22.67
N GLY A 47 6.55 20.70 21.60
CA GLY A 47 6.23 21.36 20.34
C GLY A 47 4.87 20.86 19.84
N PRO A 48 4.18 21.62 18.99
CA PRO A 48 2.94 21.17 18.38
C PRO A 48 3.19 19.80 17.73
N PRO A 49 2.19 18.88 17.75
CA PRO A 49 2.37 17.56 17.14
C PRO A 49 2.81 17.78 15.69
N GLY A 50 4.07 17.50 15.44
CA GLY A 50 4.63 17.58 14.10
C GLY A 50 3.78 16.67 13.24
N SER A 51 3.20 17.21 12.17
CA SER A 51 2.60 16.41 11.12
C SER A 51 3.62 15.36 10.74
N ALA A 52 3.37 14.12 11.12
CA ALA A 52 4.16 13.00 10.63
C ALA A 52 4.21 13.15 9.10
N PRO A 53 5.34 12.95 8.43
CA PRO A 53 5.36 12.93 6.98
C PRO A 53 4.32 11.91 6.58
N ALA A 54 3.31 12.35 5.83
CA ALA A 54 2.28 11.47 5.29
C ALA A 54 3.04 10.37 4.57
N GLY A 55 3.11 9.19 5.19
CA GLY A 55 3.75 8.04 4.59
C GLY A 55 3.16 7.91 3.20
N THR A 56 4.01 7.89 2.18
CA THR A 56 3.56 7.80 0.80
C THR A 56 2.82 6.48 0.68
N ALA A 57 1.49 6.52 0.75
CA ALA A 57 0.69 5.33 0.55
C ALA A 57 1.03 4.77 -0.85
N PRO A 58 1.17 3.45 -0.99
CA PRO A 58 1.54 2.88 -2.27
C PRO A 58 0.53 3.31 -3.33
N ALA A 59 1.02 3.82 -4.46
CA ALA A 59 0.20 4.23 -5.57
C ALA A 59 -0.52 3.01 -6.16
N LEU A 60 -1.83 3.11 -6.31
CA LEU A 60 -2.66 2.10 -6.97
C LEU A 60 -2.59 2.25 -8.48
N ALA A 61 -2.81 3.46 -8.97
CA ALA A 61 -2.80 3.79 -10.38
C ALA A 61 -2.40 5.25 -10.59
N ALA A 62 -1.85 5.59 -11.75
CA ALA A 62 -1.73 6.99 -12.12
C ALA A 62 -3.11 7.54 -12.52
N VAL A 63 -3.38 8.79 -12.16
CA VAL A 63 -4.63 9.48 -12.52
C VAL A 63 -4.89 9.42 -14.03
N ALA A 64 -3.81 9.56 -14.83
CA ALA A 64 -3.88 9.53 -16.29
C ALA A 64 -4.27 8.16 -16.88
N ASP A 65 -4.06 7.08 -16.15
CA ASP A 65 -4.36 5.72 -16.58
C ASP A 65 -5.84 5.34 -16.36
N VAL A 66 -6.57 6.13 -15.58
CA VAL A 66 -7.97 5.86 -15.25
C VAL A 66 -8.88 6.75 -16.12
N PRO A 67 -9.50 6.23 -17.19
CA PRO A 67 -10.32 7.05 -18.10
C PRO A 67 -11.61 7.51 -17.43
N VAL A 68 -12.08 8.72 -17.80
CA VAL A 68 -13.37 9.25 -17.34
C VAL A 68 -14.53 8.40 -17.87
N GLY A 69 -15.48 8.07 -17.02
CA GLY A 69 -16.58 7.14 -17.31
C GLY A 69 -16.14 5.67 -17.40
N GLY A 70 -14.90 5.38 -17.03
CA GLY A 70 -14.29 4.04 -17.10
C GLY A 70 -13.50 3.68 -15.85
N GLY A 71 -12.44 2.89 -16.03
CA GLY A 71 -11.58 2.45 -14.93
C GLY A 71 -10.53 1.46 -15.37
N VAL A 72 -9.72 1.02 -14.41
CA VAL A 72 -8.65 0.03 -14.58
C VAL A 72 -8.79 -1.07 -13.53
N VAL A 73 -8.58 -2.32 -13.97
CA VAL A 73 -8.55 -3.49 -13.08
C VAL A 73 -7.13 -3.73 -12.61
N LEU A 74 -6.92 -3.70 -11.32
CA LEU A 74 -5.65 -3.93 -10.65
C LEU A 74 -5.66 -5.34 -10.05
N ALA A 75 -5.48 -6.34 -10.91
CA ALA A 75 -5.62 -7.74 -10.53
C ALA A 75 -4.70 -8.16 -9.38
N ALA A 76 -3.47 -7.65 -9.35
CA ALA A 76 -2.50 -7.96 -8.28
C ALA A 76 -2.93 -7.42 -6.91
N GLN A 77 -3.69 -6.32 -6.87
CA GLN A 77 -4.23 -5.72 -5.64
C GLN A 77 -5.65 -6.19 -5.33
N GLY A 78 -6.29 -6.94 -6.23
CA GLY A 78 -7.68 -7.35 -6.08
C GLY A 78 -8.68 -6.18 -6.10
N LEU A 79 -8.33 -5.08 -6.77
CA LEU A 79 -9.10 -3.85 -6.82
C LEU A 79 -9.43 -3.44 -8.26
N VAL A 80 -10.47 -2.63 -8.38
CA VAL A 80 -10.79 -1.88 -9.61
C VAL A 80 -10.85 -0.41 -9.22
N VAL A 81 -10.07 0.43 -9.90
CA VAL A 81 -10.13 1.88 -9.74
C VAL A 81 -10.96 2.45 -10.88
N THR A 82 -11.93 3.29 -10.57
CA THR A 82 -12.82 3.93 -11.55
C THR A 82 -12.76 5.45 -11.46
N GLN A 83 -13.12 6.11 -12.55
CA GLN A 83 -13.29 7.57 -12.60
C GLN A 83 -14.68 7.88 -13.19
N PRO A 84 -15.76 7.82 -12.40
CA PRO A 84 -17.11 8.07 -12.93
C PRO A 84 -17.29 9.45 -13.52
N GLN A 85 -16.64 10.45 -12.96
CA GLN A 85 -16.59 11.83 -13.44
C GLN A 85 -15.14 12.33 -13.37
N ALA A 86 -14.80 13.30 -14.19
CA ALA A 86 -13.46 13.88 -14.18
C ALA A 86 -13.03 14.33 -12.78
N GLY A 87 -11.89 13.84 -12.31
CA GLY A 87 -11.35 14.13 -10.99
C GLY A 87 -11.97 13.37 -9.82
N THR A 88 -13.03 12.57 -10.05
CA THR A 88 -13.67 11.75 -9.02
C THR A 88 -13.23 10.30 -9.15
N PHE A 89 -12.48 9.80 -8.17
CA PHE A 89 -11.99 8.43 -8.18
C PHE A 89 -12.67 7.59 -7.11
N LYS A 90 -12.93 6.33 -7.46
CA LYS A 90 -13.45 5.31 -6.57
C LYS A 90 -12.67 4.02 -6.75
N ALA A 91 -12.65 3.20 -5.72
CA ALA A 91 -12.13 1.85 -5.84
C ALA A 91 -13.11 0.83 -5.29
N PHE A 92 -13.14 -0.32 -5.93
CA PHE A 92 -14.01 -1.43 -5.56
C PHE A 92 -13.22 -2.73 -5.54
N SER A 93 -13.71 -3.71 -4.78
CA SER A 93 -13.16 -5.06 -4.87
C SER A 93 -13.29 -5.60 -6.30
N ALA A 94 -12.22 -6.21 -6.81
CA ALA A 94 -12.25 -6.93 -8.08
C ALA A 94 -12.95 -8.30 -8.00
N THR A 95 -13.53 -8.65 -6.83
CA THR A 95 -14.21 -9.93 -6.62
C THR A 95 -15.70 -9.77 -6.84
N CYS A 96 -16.23 -10.44 -7.86
CA CYS A 96 -17.66 -10.44 -8.20
C CYS A 96 -18.51 -11.01 -7.07
N THR A 97 -19.55 -10.29 -6.67
CA THR A 97 -20.44 -10.65 -5.55
C THR A 97 -21.43 -11.77 -5.87
N HIS A 98 -21.43 -12.29 -7.10
CA HIS A 98 -22.23 -13.48 -7.46
C HIS A 98 -21.60 -14.77 -6.92
N GLN A 99 -20.39 -15.13 -7.38
CA GLN A 99 -19.70 -16.38 -7.01
C GLN A 99 -18.16 -16.18 -6.86
N GLY A 100 -17.69 -14.99 -6.56
CA GLY A 100 -16.28 -14.76 -6.25
C GLY A 100 -15.32 -14.72 -7.45
N CYS A 101 -15.82 -14.75 -8.70
CA CYS A 101 -14.95 -14.60 -9.87
C CYS A 101 -14.28 -13.21 -9.88
N ALA A 102 -13.06 -13.15 -10.40
CA ALA A 102 -12.43 -11.88 -10.65
C ALA A 102 -13.13 -11.14 -11.81
N VAL A 103 -13.40 -9.85 -11.63
CA VAL A 103 -13.77 -8.98 -12.75
C VAL A 103 -12.55 -8.74 -13.63
N ASN A 104 -12.73 -8.54 -14.94
CA ASN A 104 -11.59 -8.51 -15.86
C ASN A 104 -11.50 -7.24 -16.70
N GLU A 105 -12.55 -6.43 -16.78
CA GLU A 105 -12.53 -5.20 -17.56
C GLU A 105 -13.49 -4.15 -17.01
N VAL A 106 -13.21 -2.88 -17.34
CA VAL A 106 -14.14 -1.77 -17.20
C VAL A 106 -14.43 -1.23 -18.58
N LYS A 107 -15.68 -1.35 -19.02
CA LYS A 107 -16.09 -0.96 -20.36
C LYS A 107 -17.56 -0.53 -20.40
N GLY A 108 -17.85 0.50 -21.19
CA GLY A 108 -19.23 0.98 -21.36
C GLY A 108 -19.86 1.49 -20.06
N GLY A 109 -19.06 2.10 -19.17
CA GLY A 109 -19.54 2.62 -17.88
C GLY A 109 -19.79 1.53 -16.83
N THR A 110 -19.34 0.29 -17.08
CA THR A 110 -19.54 -0.84 -16.16
C THR A 110 -18.27 -1.63 -15.92
N ILE A 111 -18.16 -2.19 -14.71
CA ILE A 111 -17.16 -3.18 -14.31
C ILE A 111 -17.76 -4.55 -14.64
N ASN A 112 -17.06 -5.36 -15.44
CA ASN A 112 -17.61 -6.56 -16.03
C ASN A 112 -16.98 -7.84 -15.44
N CYS A 113 -17.84 -8.79 -15.08
CA CYS A 113 -17.45 -10.13 -14.64
C CYS A 113 -17.62 -11.13 -15.79
N PRO A 114 -16.54 -11.83 -16.20
CA PRO A 114 -16.60 -12.72 -17.37
C PRO A 114 -17.33 -14.04 -17.10
N CYS A 115 -17.43 -14.48 -15.83
CA CYS A 115 -17.95 -15.81 -15.52
C CYS A 115 -19.44 -15.97 -15.88
N HIS A 116 -20.26 -15.02 -15.45
CA HIS A 116 -21.73 -15.12 -15.62
C HIS A 116 -22.35 -13.80 -16.09
N GLY A 117 -21.52 -12.89 -16.63
CA GLY A 117 -21.99 -11.66 -17.23
C GLY A 117 -22.52 -10.60 -16.26
N SER A 118 -22.23 -10.69 -14.95
CA SER A 118 -22.58 -9.63 -14.02
C SER A 118 -21.84 -8.34 -14.38
N LYS A 119 -22.56 -7.22 -14.32
CA LYS A 119 -22.05 -5.88 -14.58
C LYS A 119 -22.37 -4.97 -13.40
N PHE A 120 -21.43 -4.10 -13.06
CA PHE A 120 -21.55 -3.17 -11.94
C PHE A 120 -21.25 -1.75 -12.41
N ALA A 121 -21.97 -0.77 -11.90
CA ALA A 121 -21.78 0.62 -12.25
C ALA A 121 -20.42 1.14 -11.78
N VAL A 122 -19.73 1.93 -12.60
CA VAL A 122 -18.45 2.58 -12.22
C VAL A 122 -18.64 3.64 -11.12
N ALA A 123 -19.88 4.12 -10.94
CA ALA A 123 -20.16 5.22 -10.01
C ALA A 123 -20.24 4.79 -8.55
N ASP A 124 -20.77 3.59 -8.27
CA ASP A 124 -21.09 3.13 -6.91
C ASP A 124 -20.94 1.62 -6.72
N GLY A 125 -20.47 0.89 -7.74
CA GLY A 125 -20.34 -0.56 -7.69
C GLY A 125 -21.65 -1.34 -7.68
N SER A 126 -22.80 -0.69 -7.85
CA SER A 126 -24.11 -1.36 -7.84
C SER A 126 -24.28 -2.29 -9.04
N PRO A 127 -24.95 -3.46 -8.89
CA PRO A 127 -25.20 -4.36 -10.01
C PRO A 127 -26.19 -3.73 -11.00
N THR A 128 -25.82 -3.67 -12.28
CA THR A 128 -26.64 -3.14 -13.37
C THR A 128 -27.16 -4.24 -14.28
N ALA A 129 -26.49 -5.39 -14.31
CA ALA A 129 -26.92 -6.55 -15.09
C ALA A 129 -26.30 -7.84 -14.55
N GLY A 130 -26.88 -8.97 -14.96
CA GLY A 130 -26.43 -10.31 -14.61
C GLY A 130 -26.95 -10.81 -13.27
N PRO A 131 -26.41 -11.95 -12.76
CA PRO A 131 -26.99 -12.61 -11.60
C PRO A 131 -26.57 -12.01 -10.25
N ALA A 132 -25.53 -11.15 -10.17
CA ALA A 132 -25.13 -10.49 -8.93
C ALA A 132 -26.28 -9.60 -8.38
N LYS A 133 -26.50 -9.68 -7.06
CA LYS A 133 -27.57 -8.93 -6.36
C LYS A 133 -27.04 -7.92 -5.36
N LYS A 134 -25.74 -7.92 -5.09
CA LYS A 134 -25.07 -7.02 -4.13
C LYS A 134 -24.05 -6.16 -4.84
N PRO A 135 -23.81 -4.91 -4.41
CA PRO A 135 -22.75 -4.09 -4.96
C PRO A 135 -21.36 -4.68 -4.68
N LEU A 136 -20.38 -4.27 -5.47
CA LEU A 136 -18.98 -4.52 -5.14
C LEU A 136 -18.61 -3.71 -3.89
N PRO A 137 -17.89 -4.31 -2.93
CA PRO A 137 -17.38 -3.58 -1.78
C PRO A 137 -16.51 -2.40 -2.21
N GLU A 138 -16.78 -1.22 -1.68
CA GLU A 138 -16.00 0.00 -1.93
C GLU A 138 -14.79 0.04 -0.99
N THR A 139 -13.67 0.54 -1.49
CA THR A 139 -12.44 0.81 -0.76
C THR A 139 -12.13 2.30 -0.88
N ALA A 140 -11.87 2.95 0.26
CA ALA A 140 -11.57 4.37 0.27
C ALA A 140 -10.24 4.66 -0.45
N VAL A 141 -10.27 5.66 -1.33
CA VAL A 141 -9.09 6.14 -2.07
C VAL A 141 -9.02 7.65 -2.07
N ALA A 142 -7.81 8.17 -2.22
CA ALA A 142 -7.52 9.59 -2.34
C ALA A 142 -6.58 9.84 -3.52
N VAL A 143 -6.57 11.07 -4.02
CA VAL A 143 -5.58 11.51 -5.02
C VAL A 143 -4.43 12.19 -4.30
N GLN A 144 -3.22 11.72 -4.53
CA GLN A 144 -1.99 12.34 -4.06
C GLN A 144 -1.09 12.65 -5.27
N GLY A 145 -0.96 13.94 -5.58
CA GLY A 145 -0.24 14.39 -6.77
C GLY A 145 -0.90 13.84 -8.06
N SER A 146 -0.17 13.03 -8.80
CA SER A 146 -0.66 12.38 -10.03
C SER A 146 -1.11 10.92 -9.83
N SER A 147 -1.26 10.47 -8.59
CA SER A 147 -1.56 9.07 -8.28
C SER A 147 -2.83 8.92 -7.44
N VAL A 148 -3.58 7.85 -7.67
CA VAL A 148 -4.64 7.36 -6.80
C VAL A 148 -4.01 6.42 -5.79
N VAL A 149 -4.26 6.64 -4.50
CA VAL A 149 -3.72 5.87 -3.38
C VAL A 149 -4.85 5.38 -2.46
N LEU A 150 -4.59 4.40 -1.61
CA LEU A 150 -5.51 4.05 -0.52
C LEU A 150 -5.60 5.21 0.49
N ALA A 151 -6.81 5.51 0.98
CA ALA A 151 -7.07 6.56 1.97
C ALA A 151 -7.01 5.99 3.39
#